data_b4b2d52c4b1d885a4ae3867a16b08321
#
_entry.id   b4b2d52c4b1d885a4ae3867a16b08321
#
_cell.length_a   1.000
_cell.length_b   1.000
_cell.length_c   1.000
_cell.angle_alpha   90.00
_cell.angle_beta   90.00
_cell.angle_gamma   90.00
#
_symmetry.space_group_name_H-M   'P 1'
#
loop_
_entity.id
_entity.type
_entity.pdbx_description
1 polymer ?
#
loop_
_entity_poly.entity_id
_entity_poly.type
_entity_poly.pdbx_seq_one_letter_code
_entity_poly.pdbx_strand_id
1 'polypeptide(L)'
;MVRGDILLLKMRTPRDYPVTKRARASATAAAQKTMNKFLDAAEEVFAKHGYEGTTIRAITARARVNLGTLKHYWGSKRALFRELFERRFRPLRDEHMRRMRALEAGVPEGARVDALEVLRTLIESTFFIGISPEAYGPDMESPTGRKRFRLLYGRALMDPAPQVIAEMSRIFDAPVKLFLALMRRACPELSAAELDWRINCVIGAQVFSQVYSERVGHFYLGEADVSEPVASSWILHFLMNGVNAAPFANS
;
A
#
# COMPACT_ATOMS: atom_id res chain seq x y z
N MET A 1 44.38 23.49 -2.35
CA MET A 1 44.22 22.66 -1.14
C MET A 1 43.21 23.36 -0.25
N VAL A 2 41.93 23.12 -0.48
CA VAL A 2 40.80 23.66 0.31
C VAL A 2 39.90 22.51 0.68
N ARG A 3 39.91 22.12 1.95
CA ARG A 3 39.01 21.08 2.51
C ARG A 3 37.64 21.71 2.68
N GLY A 4 36.64 21.20 2.00
CA GLY A 4 35.25 21.49 2.22
C GLY A 4 34.66 20.54 3.27
N ASP A 5 34.43 21.04 4.46
CA ASP A 5 33.69 20.37 5.51
C ASP A 5 32.22 20.30 5.12
N ILE A 6 31.76 19.10 4.74
CA ILE A 6 30.33 18.83 4.58
C ILE A 6 29.75 18.64 5.98
N LEU A 7 29.02 19.67 6.41
CA LEU A 7 28.25 19.70 7.66
C LEU A 7 27.11 18.67 7.53
N LEU A 8 27.34 17.46 8.02
CA LEU A 8 26.31 16.45 8.23
C LEU A 8 25.31 17.00 9.28
N LEU A 9 24.22 17.58 8.80
CA LEU A 9 23.05 17.84 9.65
C LEU A 9 22.57 16.49 10.20
N LYS A 10 22.95 16.20 11.44
CA LYS A 10 22.33 15.14 12.24
C LYS A 10 20.85 15.50 12.40
N MET A 11 20.00 14.97 11.54
CA MET A 11 18.56 14.97 11.77
C MET A 11 18.32 14.20 13.08
N ARG A 12 17.96 14.93 14.11
CA ARG A 12 17.45 14.37 15.37
C ARG A 12 16.26 13.47 14.99
N THR A 13 16.39 12.19 15.18
CA THR A 13 15.28 11.24 15.16
C THR A 13 14.19 11.77 16.08
N PRO A 14 12.92 11.87 15.63
CA PRO A 14 11.82 12.25 16.51
C PRO A 14 11.80 11.27 17.66
N ARG A 15 11.80 11.76 18.90
CA ARG A 15 11.61 10.94 20.11
C ARG A 15 10.40 10.04 19.89
N ASP A 16 10.62 8.75 19.93
CA ASP A 16 9.58 7.74 20.05
C ASP A 16 8.71 8.08 21.26
N TYR A 17 7.54 8.67 21.01
CA TYR A 17 6.51 8.69 22.02
C TYR A 17 6.04 7.24 22.14
N PRO A 18 6.25 6.58 23.29
CA PRO A 18 5.75 5.23 23.49
C PRO A 18 4.24 5.31 23.40
N VAL A 19 3.68 4.74 22.33
CA VAL A 19 2.26 4.36 22.31
C VAL A 19 2.15 3.34 23.44
N THR A 20 1.68 3.81 24.57
CA THR A 20 1.74 3.11 25.83
C THR A 20 1.11 1.74 25.67
N LYS A 21 1.90 0.67 25.85
CA LYS A 21 1.43 -0.71 26.02
C LYS A 21 0.24 -0.81 26.99
N ARG A 22 0.04 0.20 27.83
CA ARG A 22 -1.02 0.34 28.82
C ARG A 22 -2.42 0.53 28.21
N ALA A 23 -2.56 1.13 27.02
CA ALA A 23 -3.86 1.28 26.36
C ALA A 23 -4.32 -0.03 25.68
N ARG A 24 -3.39 -0.90 25.28
CA ARG A 24 -3.72 -2.18 24.63
C ARG A 24 -4.16 -3.28 25.61
N ALA A 25 -3.67 -3.30 26.83
CA ALA A 25 -3.90 -4.40 27.78
C ALA A 25 -5.22 -4.31 28.57
N SER A 26 -5.88 -3.17 28.61
CA SER A 26 -7.12 -2.94 29.36
C SER A 26 -8.32 -2.46 28.54
N ALA A 27 -8.23 -2.53 27.19
CA ALA A 27 -9.33 -2.11 26.33
C ALA A 27 -10.52 -3.06 26.47
N THR A 28 -11.58 -2.61 27.12
CA THR A 28 -12.86 -3.30 27.12
C THR A 28 -13.39 -3.38 25.68
N ALA A 29 -14.26 -4.35 25.37
CA ALA A 29 -14.90 -4.48 24.05
C ALA A 29 -15.54 -3.16 23.58
N ALA A 30 -16.04 -2.34 24.50
CA ALA A 30 -16.61 -1.01 24.21
C ALA A 30 -15.53 -0.02 23.74
N ALA A 31 -14.33 -0.03 24.34
CA ALA A 31 -13.21 0.81 23.93
C ALA A 31 -12.72 0.40 22.52
N GLN A 32 -12.57 -0.90 22.26
CA GLN A 32 -12.18 -1.41 20.95
C GLN A 32 -13.22 -1.03 19.87
N LYS A 33 -14.51 -1.15 20.16
CA LYS A 33 -15.58 -0.70 19.25
C LYS A 33 -15.48 0.80 18.93
N THR A 34 -15.15 1.62 19.92
CA THR A 34 -14.96 3.06 19.74
C THR A 34 -13.71 3.36 18.89
N MET A 35 -12.59 2.68 19.14
CA MET A 35 -11.38 2.80 18.34
C MET A 35 -11.64 2.44 16.86
N ASN A 36 -12.34 1.33 16.62
CA ASN A 36 -12.69 0.90 15.27
C ASN A 36 -13.53 1.96 14.54
N LYS A 37 -14.54 2.56 15.20
CA LYS A 37 -15.33 3.67 14.62
C LYS A 37 -14.45 4.85 14.17
N PHE A 38 -13.42 5.21 14.94
CA PHE A 38 -12.50 6.26 14.54
C PHE A 38 -11.65 5.85 13.35
N LEU A 39 -11.11 4.64 13.34
CA LEU A 39 -10.30 4.13 12.25
C LEU A 39 -11.10 4.04 10.96
N ASP A 40 -12.35 3.56 11.03
CA ASP A 40 -13.25 3.48 9.87
C ASP A 40 -13.60 4.87 9.33
N ALA A 41 -13.89 5.82 10.22
CA ALA A 41 -14.15 7.21 9.84
C ALA A 41 -12.90 7.89 9.24
N ALA A 42 -11.73 7.65 9.82
CA ALA A 42 -10.47 8.18 9.31
C ALA A 42 -10.16 7.63 7.91
N GLU A 43 -10.40 6.34 7.69
CA GLU A 43 -10.25 5.69 6.39
C GLU A 43 -11.13 6.35 5.32
N GLU A 44 -12.42 6.52 5.60
CA GLU A 44 -13.35 7.13 4.65
C GLU A 44 -12.99 8.59 4.31
N VAL A 45 -12.66 9.40 5.35
CA VAL A 45 -12.30 10.80 5.14
C VAL A 45 -10.98 10.93 4.40
N PHE A 46 -9.97 10.10 4.73
CA PHE A 46 -8.69 10.11 4.06
C PHE A 46 -8.78 9.65 2.61
N ALA A 47 -9.47 8.55 2.34
CA ALA A 47 -9.66 8.05 0.97
C ALA A 47 -10.27 9.13 0.05
N LYS A 48 -11.12 10.00 0.61
CA LYS A 48 -11.78 11.07 -0.14
C LYS A 48 -10.93 12.33 -0.26
N HIS A 49 -10.24 12.76 0.80
CA HIS A 49 -9.65 14.10 0.92
C HIS A 49 -8.13 14.10 1.03
N GLY A 50 -7.47 12.94 1.10
CA GLY A 50 -6.03 12.82 1.36
C GLY A 50 -5.65 13.20 2.79
N TYR A 51 -4.34 13.15 3.09
CA TYR A 51 -3.87 13.40 4.46
C TYR A 51 -4.11 14.85 4.88
N GLU A 52 -3.72 15.84 4.08
CA GLU A 52 -3.85 17.25 4.47
C GLU A 52 -5.32 17.69 4.57
N GLY A 53 -6.19 17.24 3.65
CA GLY A 53 -7.63 17.52 3.69
C GLY A 53 -8.40 16.79 4.80
N THR A 54 -7.77 15.80 5.45
CA THR A 54 -8.38 15.08 6.58
C THR A 54 -8.16 15.83 7.88
N THR A 55 -9.22 16.34 8.48
CA THR A 55 -9.17 17.02 9.79
C THR A 55 -9.68 16.13 10.92
N ILE A 56 -9.17 16.33 12.13
CA ILE A 56 -9.65 15.64 13.32
C ILE A 56 -11.16 15.88 13.53
N ARG A 57 -11.64 17.10 13.24
CA ARG A 57 -13.08 17.43 13.33
C ARG A 57 -13.92 16.63 12.36
N ALA A 58 -13.47 16.48 11.11
CA ALA A 58 -14.17 15.67 10.11
C ALA A 58 -14.25 14.19 10.54
N ILE A 59 -13.15 13.65 11.08
CA ILE A 59 -13.10 12.27 11.59
C ILE A 59 -14.07 12.09 12.76
N THR A 60 -14.05 12.98 13.76
CA THR A 60 -14.91 12.88 14.94
C THR A 60 -16.39 13.04 14.58
N ALA A 61 -16.72 13.97 13.68
CA ALA A 61 -18.07 14.14 13.16
C ALA A 61 -18.55 12.86 12.42
N ARG A 62 -17.72 12.29 11.56
CA ARG A 62 -18.04 11.05 10.83
C ARG A 62 -18.17 9.85 11.75
N ALA A 63 -17.30 9.72 12.75
CA ALA A 63 -17.32 8.65 13.76
C ALA A 63 -18.49 8.81 14.75
N ARG A 64 -19.09 10.00 14.85
CA ARG A 64 -20.06 10.40 15.89
C ARG A 64 -19.51 10.17 17.31
N VAL A 65 -18.27 10.56 17.54
CA VAL A 65 -17.56 10.40 18.81
C VAL A 65 -16.92 11.72 19.21
N ASN A 66 -16.78 11.96 20.52
CA ASN A 66 -16.21 13.19 21.06
C ASN A 66 -14.71 13.35 20.73
N LEU A 67 -14.28 14.59 20.49
CA LEU A 67 -12.89 14.98 20.24
C LEU A 67 -11.93 14.56 21.38
N GLY A 68 -12.38 14.67 22.62
CA GLY A 68 -11.61 14.25 23.79
C GLY A 68 -11.23 12.77 23.76
N THR A 69 -12.12 11.93 23.22
CA THR A 69 -11.89 10.50 23.06
C THR A 69 -10.73 10.22 22.07
N LEU A 70 -10.65 10.95 20.97
CA LEU A 70 -9.55 10.81 20.01
C LEU A 70 -8.21 11.19 20.65
N LYS A 71 -8.16 12.31 21.39
CA LYS A 71 -6.95 12.73 22.11
C LYS A 71 -6.51 11.69 23.13
N HIS A 72 -7.46 11.05 23.79
CA HIS A 72 -7.17 10.01 24.78
C HIS A 72 -6.51 8.77 24.14
N TYR A 73 -6.98 8.31 22.97
CA TYR A 73 -6.46 7.10 22.33
C TYR A 73 -5.19 7.33 21.53
N TRP A 74 -5.10 8.40 20.77
CA TRP A 74 -4.00 8.61 19.82
C TRP A 74 -3.18 9.90 20.05
N GLY A 75 -3.72 10.87 20.74
CA GLY A 75 -3.04 12.16 20.99
C GLY A 75 -2.87 13.03 19.76
N SER A 76 -2.74 12.46 18.56
CA SER A 76 -2.52 13.21 17.32
C SER A 76 -3.11 12.54 16.09
N LYS A 77 -3.36 13.34 15.03
CA LYS A 77 -3.74 12.86 13.71
C LYS A 77 -2.73 11.84 13.16
N ARG A 78 -1.43 12.13 13.30
CA ARG A 78 -0.36 11.23 12.83
C ARG A 78 -0.41 9.86 13.49
N ALA A 79 -0.63 9.79 14.80
CA ALA A 79 -0.72 8.52 15.52
C ALA A 79 -1.94 7.70 15.09
N LEU A 80 -3.09 8.37 14.86
CA LEU A 80 -4.28 7.72 14.32
C LEU A 80 -4.03 7.14 12.91
N PHE A 81 -3.35 7.90 12.03
CA PHE A 81 -3.02 7.43 10.69
C PHE A 81 -2.03 6.26 10.70
N ARG A 82 -1.04 6.28 11.58
CA ARG A 82 -0.13 5.13 11.76
C ARG A 82 -0.91 3.86 12.11
N GLU A 83 -1.85 3.95 13.05
CA GLU A 83 -2.68 2.80 13.44
C GLU A 83 -3.61 2.35 12.30
N LEU A 84 -4.20 3.29 11.56
CA LEU A 84 -5.01 3.01 10.38
C LEU A 84 -4.20 2.24 9.32
N PHE A 85 -3.00 2.71 9.00
CA PHE A 85 -2.15 2.09 7.99
C PHE A 85 -1.63 0.72 8.44
N GLU A 86 -1.26 0.57 9.73
CA GLU A 86 -0.94 -0.74 10.28
C GLU A 86 -2.11 -1.71 10.15
N ARG A 87 -3.30 -1.29 10.53
CA ARG A 87 -4.49 -2.14 10.45
C ARG A 87 -4.76 -2.62 9.03
N ARG A 88 -4.64 -1.73 8.03
CA ARG A 88 -5.02 -2.02 6.64
C ARG A 88 -3.90 -2.60 5.80
N PHE A 89 -2.68 -2.12 5.95
CA PHE A 89 -1.61 -2.46 5.03
C PHE A 89 -0.64 -3.52 5.56
N ARG A 90 -0.59 -3.76 6.87
CA ARG A 90 0.24 -4.83 7.41
C ARG A 90 -0.14 -6.21 6.85
N PRO A 91 -1.44 -6.62 6.79
CA PRO A 91 -1.79 -7.90 6.17
C PRO A 91 -1.34 -8.00 4.71
N LEU A 92 -1.49 -6.94 3.91
CA LEU A 92 -1.02 -6.90 2.53
C LEU A 92 0.50 -7.03 2.45
N ARG A 93 1.25 -6.29 3.28
CA ARG A 93 2.70 -6.42 3.39
C ARG A 93 3.13 -7.85 3.71
N ASP A 94 2.50 -8.45 4.69
CA ASP A 94 2.84 -9.80 5.15
C ASP A 94 2.56 -10.83 4.04
N GLU A 95 1.47 -10.67 3.30
CA GLU A 95 1.15 -11.52 2.15
C GLU A 95 2.13 -11.33 0.98
N HIS A 96 2.49 -10.09 0.64
CA HIS A 96 3.55 -9.83 -0.36
C HIS A 96 4.84 -10.56 0.03
N MET A 97 5.28 -10.39 1.28
CA MET A 97 6.50 -11.06 1.78
C MET A 97 6.40 -12.57 1.72
N ARG A 98 5.26 -13.13 2.12
CA ARG A 98 5.02 -14.59 2.12
C ARG A 98 5.12 -15.16 0.71
N ARG A 99 4.42 -14.54 -0.27
CA ARG A 99 4.43 -15.00 -1.67
C ARG A 99 5.81 -14.88 -2.30
N MET A 100 6.46 -13.74 -2.17
CA MET A 100 7.78 -13.51 -2.74
C MET A 100 8.84 -14.45 -2.14
N ARG A 101 8.82 -14.70 -0.83
CA ARG A 101 9.74 -15.65 -0.19
C ARG A 101 9.46 -17.09 -0.63
N ALA A 102 8.20 -17.48 -0.80
CA ALA A 102 7.86 -18.79 -1.33
C ALA A 102 8.36 -18.98 -2.76
N LEU A 103 8.21 -17.95 -3.60
CA LEU A 103 8.75 -17.95 -4.96
C LEU A 103 10.28 -18.05 -4.96
N GLU A 104 10.95 -17.24 -4.14
CA GLU A 104 12.42 -17.25 -4.02
C GLU A 104 12.96 -18.60 -3.55
N ALA A 105 12.31 -19.22 -2.56
CA ALA A 105 12.71 -20.54 -2.04
C ALA A 105 12.47 -21.69 -3.06
N GLY A 106 11.57 -21.52 -4.01
CA GLY A 106 11.30 -22.48 -5.08
C GLY A 106 12.26 -22.42 -6.25
N VAL A 107 13.19 -21.44 -6.28
CA VAL A 107 14.12 -21.22 -7.38
C VAL A 107 15.57 -21.41 -6.89
N PRO A 108 16.39 -22.22 -7.57
CA PRO A 108 17.80 -22.40 -7.20
C PRO A 108 18.56 -21.06 -7.09
N GLU A 109 19.53 -21.00 -6.18
CA GLU A 109 20.35 -19.81 -6.00
C GLU A 109 21.03 -19.40 -7.33
N GLY A 110 20.92 -18.11 -7.68
CA GLY A 110 21.46 -17.57 -8.93
C GLY A 110 20.64 -17.89 -10.19
N ALA A 111 19.64 -18.77 -10.13
CA ALA A 111 18.79 -19.04 -11.29
C ALA A 111 17.85 -17.86 -11.60
N ARG A 112 17.48 -17.74 -12.87
CA ARG A 112 16.50 -16.76 -13.34
C ARG A 112 15.12 -17.05 -12.73
N VAL A 113 14.45 -16.00 -12.27
CA VAL A 113 13.08 -16.05 -11.76
C VAL A 113 12.14 -15.69 -12.90
N ASP A 114 10.94 -16.25 -12.90
CA ASP A 114 9.91 -15.85 -13.86
C ASP A 114 9.32 -14.49 -13.47
N ALA A 115 9.46 -13.49 -14.35
CA ALA A 115 8.96 -12.13 -14.12
C ALA A 115 7.42 -12.10 -13.94
N LEU A 116 6.67 -13.00 -14.61
CA LEU A 116 5.23 -13.12 -14.43
C LEU A 116 4.90 -13.54 -12.99
N GLU A 117 5.60 -14.53 -12.47
CA GLU A 117 5.36 -15.00 -11.11
C GLU A 117 5.73 -13.91 -10.08
N VAL A 118 6.79 -13.12 -10.31
CA VAL A 118 7.12 -11.99 -9.44
C VAL A 118 6.00 -10.93 -9.47
N LEU A 119 5.54 -10.52 -10.65
CA LEU A 119 4.42 -9.57 -10.79
C LEU A 119 3.13 -10.10 -10.18
N ARG A 120 2.87 -11.40 -10.34
CA ARG A 120 1.70 -12.07 -9.78
C ARG A 120 1.66 -11.94 -8.26
N THR A 121 2.81 -12.04 -7.57
CA THR A 121 2.87 -11.86 -6.11
C THR A 121 2.37 -10.49 -5.66
N LEU A 122 2.62 -9.46 -6.46
CA LEU A 122 2.20 -8.09 -6.16
C LEU A 122 0.73 -7.85 -6.54
N ILE A 123 0.35 -8.18 -7.76
CA ILE A 123 -0.94 -7.79 -8.33
C ILE A 123 -2.09 -8.59 -7.75
N GLU A 124 -1.97 -9.91 -7.71
CA GLU A 124 -3.06 -10.76 -7.20
C GLU A 124 -3.39 -10.48 -5.73
N SER A 125 -2.36 -10.17 -4.90
CA SER A 125 -2.61 -9.86 -3.49
C SER A 125 -3.36 -8.55 -3.29
N THR A 126 -3.23 -7.57 -4.18
CA THR A 126 -4.03 -6.33 -4.13
C THR A 126 -5.45 -6.52 -4.67
N PHE A 127 -5.71 -7.57 -5.45
CA PHE A 127 -7.04 -8.00 -5.87
C PHE A 127 -7.64 -9.08 -4.97
N PHE A 128 -6.98 -9.41 -3.85
CA PHE A 128 -7.40 -10.44 -2.89
C PHE A 128 -7.54 -11.86 -3.48
N ILE A 129 -6.83 -12.16 -4.56
CA ILE A 129 -6.87 -13.47 -5.20
C ILE A 129 -6.07 -14.48 -4.37
N GLY A 130 -6.72 -15.58 -3.99
CA GLY A 130 -6.10 -16.62 -3.17
C GLY A 130 -5.75 -16.19 -1.75
N ILE A 131 -6.44 -15.18 -1.22
CA ILE A 131 -6.27 -14.68 0.15
C ILE A 131 -7.61 -14.76 0.87
N SER A 132 -7.57 -15.12 2.16
CA SER A 132 -8.74 -14.98 3.03
C SER A 132 -8.97 -13.50 3.33
N PRO A 133 -10.11 -12.91 2.90
CA PRO A 133 -10.38 -11.49 3.11
C PRO A 133 -10.40 -11.11 4.59
N GLU A 134 -10.76 -12.03 5.48
CA GLU A 134 -10.87 -11.79 6.93
C GLU A 134 -9.52 -11.33 7.54
N ALA A 135 -8.39 -11.77 6.95
CA ALA A 135 -7.06 -11.32 7.38
C ALA A 135 -6.89 -9.81 7.31
N TYR A 136 -7.64 -9.13 6.44
CA TYR A 136 -7.61 -7.68 6.25
C TYR A 136 -8.69 -6.92 7.02
N GLY A 137 -9.55 -7.64 7.72
CA GLY A 137 -10.63 -7.10 8.54
C GLY A 137 -12.02 -7.58 8.12
N PRO A 138 -13.01 -7.50 9.00
CA PRO A 138 -14.33 -8.13 8.82
C PRO A 138 -15.16 -7.54 7.67
N ASP A 139 -14.85 -6.33 7.21
CA ASP A 139 -15.53 -5.67 6.10
C ASP A 139 -15.00 -6.11 4.73
N MET A 140 -13.87 -6.84 4.70
CA MET A 140 -13.19 -7.22 3.45
C MET A 140 -13.88 -8.38 2.70
N GLU A 141 -14.78 -9.09 3.36
CA GLU A 141 -15.65 -10.08 2.69
C GLU A 141 -16.60 -9.43 1.69
N SER A 142 -16.99 -8.17 1.93
CA SER A 142 -17.91 -7.45 1.07
C SER A 142 -17.20 -6.76 -0.11
N PRO A 143 -17.83 -6.69 -1.30
CA PRO A 143 -17.31 -5.89 -2.42
C PRO A 143 -17.05 -4.43 -2.03
N THR A 144 -17.92 -3.85 -1.19
CA THR A 144 -17.79 -2.47 -0.70
C THR A 144 -16.55 -2.28 0.17
N GLY A 145 -16.23 -3.24 1.04
CA GLY A 145 -15.03 -3.21 1.87
C GLY A 145 -13.76 -3.30 1.03
N ARG A 146 -13.72 -4.23 0.07
CA ARG A 146 -12.59 -4.36 -0.87
C ARG A 146 -12.40 -3.10 -1.71
N LYS A 147 -13.47 -2.52 -2.23
CA LYS A 147 -13.42 -1.24 -2.95
C LYS A 147 -12.83 -0.13 -2.07
N ARG A 148 -13.29 -0.01 -0.82
CA ARG A 148 -12.80 0.99 0.13
C ARG A 148 -11.31 0.82 0.41
N PHE A 149 -10.86 -0.43 0.61
CA PHE A 149 -9.44 -0.74 0.76
C PHE A 149 -8.62 -0.27 -0.46
N ARG A 150 -9.04 -0.61 -1.68
CA ARG A 150 -8.34 -0.21 -2.90
C ARG A 150 -8.25 1.31 -3.05
N LEU A 151 -9.34 2.02 -2.75
CA LEU A 151 -9.33 3.48 -2.76
C LEU A 151 -8.36 4.06 -1.72
N LEU A 152 -8.35 3.51 -0.51
CA LEU A 152 -7.40 3.88 0.53
C LEU A 152 -5.95 3.63 0.10
N TYR A 153 -5.67 2.44 -0.42
CA TYR A 153 -4.33 2.03 -0.85
C TYR A 153 -3.82 2.90 -2.00
N GLY A 154 -4.62 3.07 -3.04
CA GLY A 154 -4.26 3.95 -4.15
C GLY A 154 -4.08 5.41 -3.72
N ARG A 155 -4.95 5.92 -2.84
CA ARG A 155 -4.78 7.26 -2.27
C ARG A 155 -3.46 7.37 -1.50
N ALA A 156 -3.12 6.38 -0.66
CA ALA A 156 -1.89 6.40 0.12
C ALA A 156 -0.63 6.36 -0.75
N LEU A 157 -0.65 5.63 -1.87
CA LEU A 157 0.46 5.59 -2.83
C LEU A 157 0.67 6.92 -3.57
N MET A 158 -0.39 7.69 -3.77
CA MET A 158 -0.37 8.96 -4.52
C MET A 158 -0.39 10.22 -3.65
N ASP A 159 -0.48 10.07 -2.32
CA ASP A 159 -0.56 11.22 -1.41
C ASP A 159 0.83 11.85 -1.21
N PRO A 160 1.03 13.14 -1.52
CA PRO A 160 2.34 13.78 -1.44
C PRO A 160 2.76 14.14 0.00
N ALA A 161 1.88 13.95 1.00
CA ALA A 161 2.18 14.33 2.37
C ALA A 161 3.37 13.53 2.93
N PRO A 162 4.41 14.17 3.47
CA PRO A 162 5.59 13.48 4.00
C PRO A 162 5.27 12.43 5.07
N GLN A 163 4.20 12.65 5.83
CA GLN A 163 3.72 11.72 6.85
C GLN A 163 3.20 10.42 6.23
N VAL A 164 2.49 10.49 5.10
CA VAL A 164 1.98 9.33 4.37
C VAL A 164 3.15 8.59 3.73
N ILE A 165 4.03 9.30 3.04
CA ILE A 165 5.23 8.72 2.42
C ILE A 165 6.06 7.95 3.47
N ALA A 166 6.30 8.56 4.63
CA ALA A 166 7.07 7.93 5.70
C ALA A 166 6.41 6.66 6.25
N GLU A 167 5.08 6.64 6.43
CA GLU A 167 4.39 5.45 6.93
C GLU A 167 4.29 4.36 5.86
N MET A 168 4.06 4.70 4.59
CA MET A 168 4.08 3.75 3.47
C MET A 168 5.48 3.12 3.30
N SER A 169 6.53 3.94 3.33
CA SER A 169 7.92 3.46 3.29
C SER A 169 8.22 2.53 4.46
N ARG A 170 7.81 2.89 5.68
CA ARG A 170 8.01 2.04 6.86
C ARG A 170 7.34 0.68 6.75
N ILE A 171 6.15 0.62 6.15
CA ILE A 171 5.39 -0.62 5.99
C ILE A 171 5.95 -1.47 4.84
N PHE A 172 6.27 -0.85 3.70
CA PHE A 172 6.57 -1.58 2.47
C PHE A 172 8.05 -1.62 2.09
N ASP A 173 8.98 -1.05 2.88
CA ASP A 173 10.43 -1.07 2.56
C ASP A 173 10.95 -2.49 2.29
N ALA A 174 10.67 -3.45 3.17
CA ALA A 174 11.16 -4.81 3.01
C ALA A 174 10.55 -5.54 1.78
N PRO A 175 9.21 -5.55 1.57
CA PRO A 175 8.65 -6.15 0.36
C PRO A 175 9.10 -5.47 -0.93
N VAL A 176 9.27 -4.14 -0.95
CA VAL A 176 9.75 -3.43 -2.14
C VAL A 176 11.19 -3.84 -2.46
N LYS A 177 12.07 -3.91 -1.47
CA LYS A 177 13.45 -4.37 -1.67
C LYS A 177 13.53 -5.80 -2.22
N LEU A 178 12.73 -6.72 -1.67
CA LEU A 178 12.67 -8.09 -2.15
C LEU A 178 12.09 -8.16 -3.57
N PHE A 179 11.02 -7.43 -3.84
CA PHE A 179 10.43 -7.35 -5.17
C PHE A 179 11.43 -6.87 -6.23
N LEU A 180 12.15 -5.78 -5.95
CA LEU A 180 13.18 -5.25 -6.84
C LEU A 180 14.34 -6.25 -7.06
N ALA A 181 14.76 -6.95 -6.01
CA ALA A 181 15.79 -7.98 -6.13
C ALA A 181 15.34 -9.15 -7.03
N LEU A 182 14.10 -9.62 -6.85
CA LEU A 182 13.52 -10.66 -7.71
C LEU A 182 13.34 -10.20 -9.15
N MET A 183 12.88 -8.97 -9.38
CA MET A 183 12.73 -8.40 -10.73
C MET A 183 14.08 -8.25 -11.45
N ARG A 184 15.15 -7.88 -10.76
CA ARG A 184 16.51 -7.85 -11.35
C ARG A 184 16.99 -9.23 -11.77
N ARG A 185 16.66 -10.28 -10.99
CA ARG A 185 16.94 -11.68 -11.35
C ARG A 185 16.07 -12.17 -12.51
N ALA A 186 14.85 -11.64 -12.61
CA ALA A 186 13.90 -11.99 -13.67
C ALA A 186 14.26 -11.35 -15.03
N CYS A 187 14.81 -10.14 -15.00
CA CYS A 187 15.09 -9.33 -16.20
C CYS A 187 16.56 -8.87 -16.24
N PRO A 188 17.54 -9.81 -16.29
CA PRO A 188 18.97 -9.48 -16.25
C PRO A 188 19.46 -8.70 -17.47
N GLU A 189 18.70 -8.73 -18.57
CA GLU A 189 18.98 -8.01 -19.81
C GLU A 189 18.66 -6.51 -19.74
N LEU A 190 17.83 -6.09 -18.77
CA LEU A 190 17.47 -4.70 -18.61
C LEU A 190 18.50 -3.95 -17.76
N SER A 191 18.81 -2.72 -18.16
CA SER A 191 19.55 -1.82 -17.27
C SER A 191 18.75 -1.53 -16.00
N ALA A 192 19.42 -1.21 -14.90
CA ALA A 192 18.73 -0.87 -13.64
C ALA A 192 17.76 0.30 -13.82
N ALA A 193 18.15 1.32 -14.57
CA ALA A 193 17.31 2.49 -14.83
C ALA A 193 16.07 2.13 -15.65
N GLU A 194 16.22 1.31 -16.69
CA GLU A 194 15.09 0.87 -17.51
C GLU A 194 14.12 -0.01 -16.72
N LEU A 195 14.65 -0.94 -15.92
CA LEU A 195 13.84 -1.78 -15.05
C LEU A 195 13.04 -0.93 -14.03
N ASP A 196 13.67 0.05 -13.40
CA ASP A 196 13.01 0.95 -12.45
C ASP A 196 11.87 1.74 -13.11
N TRP A 197 12.06 2.21 -14.35
CA TRP A 197 11.00 2.87 -15.12
C TRP A 197 9.86 1.93 -15.49
N ARG A 198 10.15 0.71 -15.93
CA ARG A 198 9.11 -0.30 -16.22
C ARG A 198 8.31 -0.67 -14.97
N ILE A 199 8.95 -0.80 -13.82
CA ILE A 199 8.29 -1.04 -12.53
C ILE A 199 7.40 0.16 -12.15
N ASN A 200 7.85 1.39 -12.35
CA ASN A 200 7.02 2.57 -12.13
C ASN A 200 5.75 2.56 -13.01
N CYS A 201 5.87 2.13 -14.28
CA CYS A 201 4.71 1.95 -15.16
C CYS A 201 3.76 0.86 -14.63
N VAL A 202 4.30 -0.27 -14.14
CA VAL A 202 3.51 -1.35 -13.51
C VAL A 202 2.71 -0.83 -12.33
N ILE A 203 3.37 -0.14 -11.40
CA ILE A 203 2.73 0.43 -10.20
C ILE A 203 1.68 1.48 -10.61
N GLY A 204 2.02 2.37 -11.55
CA GLY A 204 1.10 3.39 -12.06
C GLY A 204 -0.16 2.78 -12.66
N ALA A 205 -0.02 1.79 -13.54
CA ALA A 205 -1.15 1.11 -14.16
C ALA A 205 -2.01 0.37 -13.13
N GLN A 206 -1.38 -0.31 -12.16
CA GLN A 206 -2.08 -1.00 -11.08
C GLN A 206 -2.89 -0.03 -10.22
N VAL A 207 -2.27 1.06 -9.75
CA VAL A 207 -2.95 2.07 -8.92
C VAL A 207 -4.09 2.71 -9.68
N PHE A 208 -3.84 3.11 -10.92
CA PHE A 208 -4.86 3.75 -11.76
C PHE A 208 -6.06 2.83 -12.00
N SER A 209 -5.82 1.57 -12.34
CA SER A 209 -6.88 0.59 -12.57
C SER A 209 -7.75 0.35 -11.34
N GLN A 210 -7.18 0.45 -10.13
CA GLN A 210 -7.93 0.22 -8.89
C GLN A 210 -8.70 1.45 -8.40
N VAL A 211 -8.13 2.65 -8.60
CA VAL A 211 -8.68 3.89 -8.05
C VAL A 211 -9.62 4.58 -9.03
N TYR A 212 -9.32 4.49 -10.32
CA TYR A 212 -9.98 5.28 -11.35
C TYR A 212 -10.77 4.46 -12.37
N SER A 213 -10.79 3.13 -12.27
CA SER A 213 -11.49 2.26 -13.22
C SER A 213 -12.94 2.67 -13.45
N GLU A 214 -13.67 3.02 -12.40
CA GLU A 214 -15.06 3.49 -12.52
C GLU A 214 -15.17 4.86 -13.23
N ARG A 215 -14.23 5.78 -13.01
CA ARG A 215 -14.24 7.09 -13.67
C ARG A 215 -13.88 6.98 -15.13
N VAL A 216 -12.89 6.15 -15.46
CA VAL A 216 -12.44 5.94 -16.84
C VAL A 216 -13.46 5.11 -17.62
N GLY A 217 -14.06 4.09 -17.00
CA GLY A 217 -15.16 3.34 -17.58
C GLY A 217 -16.32 4.23 -18.01
N HIS A 218 -16.65 5.24 -17.21
CA HIS A 218 -17.67 6.22 -17.55
C HIS A 218 -17.35 7.04 -18.83
N PHE A 219 -16.06 7.29 -19.11
CA PHE A 219 -15.65 8.06 -20.29
C PHE A 219 -15.44 7.22 -21.55
N TYR A 220 -15.00 5.95 -21.41
CA TYR A 220 -14.45 5.20 -22.55
C TYR A 220 -15.06 3.82 -22.78
N LEU A 221 -15.56 3.12 -21.76
CA LEU A 221 -15.77 1.68 -21.85
C LEU A 221 -17.20 1.21 -21.59
N GLY A 222 -18.12 2.08 -21.25
CA GLY A 222 -19.45 1.66 -20.83
C GLY A 222 -19.42 0.86 -19.51
N GLU A 223 -20.57 0.34 -19.11
CA GLU A 223 -20.74 -0.44 -17.88
C GLU A 223 -20.39 -1.92 -18.13
N ALA A 224 -19.11 -2.25 -18.21
CA ALA A 224 -18.70 -3.65 -18.19
C ALA A 224 -18.50 -4.11 -16.74
N ASP A 225 -19.39 -4.95 -16.25
CA ASP A 225 -19.21 -5.65 -14.97
C ASP A 225 -18.18 -6.76 -15.15
N VAL A 226 -16.93 -6.49 -14.78
CA VAL A 226 -15.82 -7.44 -14.88
C VAL A 226 -15.44 -7.91 -13.49
N SER A 227 -15.45 -9.23 -13.29
CA SER A 227 -15.03 -9.79 -12.00
C SER A 227 -13.56 -9.53 -11.69
N GLU A 228 -13.23 -9.36 -10.39
CA GLU A 228 -11.86 -9.09 -9.93
C GLU A 228 -10.80 -10.08 -10.47
N PRO A 229 -11.04 -11.41 -10.53
CA PRO A 229 -10.08 -12.35 -11.12
C PRO A 229 -9.82 -12.11 -12.60
N VAL A 230 -10.85 -11.77 -13.37
CA VAL A 230 -10.72 -11.49 -14.80
C VAL A 230 -9.97 -10.19 -15.03
N ALA A 231 -10.31 -9.12 -14.32
CA ALA A 231 -9.60 -7.84 -14.38
C ALA A 231 -8.11 -7.99 -14.01
N SER A 232 -7.81 -8.71 -12.94
CA SER A 232 -6.44 -9.02 -12.53
C SER A 232 -5.65 -9.76 -13.61
N SER A 233 -6.27 -10.77 -14.24
CA SER A 233 -5.66 -11.55 -15.32
C SER A 233 -5.31 -10.66 -16.52
N TRP A 234 -6.22 -9.77 -16.93
CA TRP A 234 -5.96 -8.84 -18.04
C TRP A 234 -4.85 -7.83 -17.72
N ILE A 235 -4.85 -7.29 -16.51
CA ILE A 235 -3.80 -6.37 -16.05
C ILE A 235 -2.44 -7.09 -16.04
N LEU A 236 -2.36 -8.30 -15.49
CA LEU A 236 -1.14 -9.10 -15.49
C LEU A 236 -0.62 -9.35 -16.91
N HIS A 237 -1.51 -9.76 -17.82
CA HIS A 237 -1.14 -10.01 -19.21
C HIS A 237 -0.61 -8.75 -19.90
N PHE A 238 -1.27 -7.60 -19.72
CA PHE A 238 -0.83 -6.32 -20.26
C PHE A 238 0.55 -5.90 -19.71
N LEU A 239 0.73 -5.99 -18.38
CA LEU A 239 1.97 -5.57 -17.72
C LEU A 239 3.15 -6.47 -18.08
N MET A 240 2.91 -7.77 -18.25
CA MET A 240 3.95 -8.71 -18.67
C MET A 240 4.52 -8.39 -20.03
N ASN A 241 3.66 -8.04 -20.99
CA ASN A 241 4.14 -7.65 -22.32
C ASN A 241 5.01 -6.37 -22.25
N GLY A 242 4.67 -5.42 -21.36
CA GLY A 242 5.49 -4.23 -21.12
C GLY A 242 6.83 -4.55 -20.42
N VAL A 243 6.81 -5.43 -19.44
CA VAL A 243 8.04 -5.82 -18.70
C VAL A 243 8.98 -6.66 -19.56
N ASN A 244 8.43 -7.59 -20.35
CA ASN A 244 9.22 -8.47 -21.23
C ASN A 244 9.55 -7.88 -22.59
N ALA A 245 9.14 -6.64 -22.88
CA ALA A 245 9.56 -5.97 -24.11
C ALA A 245 11.10 -5.95 -24.21
N ALA A 246 11.64 -6.10 -25.41
CA ALA A 246 13.08 -6.03 -25.62
C ALA A 246 13.66 -4.73 -25.00
N PRO A 247 14.91 -4.76 -24.51
CA PRO A 247 15.59 -3.56 -24.04
C PRO A 247 15.56 -2.47 -25.13
N PHE A 248 15.36 -1.23 -24.74
CA PHE A 248 15.43 -0.12 -25.67
C PHE A 248 16.86 0.01 -26.17
N ALA A 249 17.09 -0.19 -27.47
CA ALA A 249 18.39 0.03 -28.07
C ALA A 249 18.68 1.52 -28.01
N ASN A 250 19.62 1.92 -27.15
CA ASN A 250 20.17 3.28 -27.23
C ASN A 250 20.90 3.40 -28.56
N SER A 251 20.31 4.14 -29.50
CA SER A 251 20.94 4.57 -30.75
C SER A 251 22.03 5.59 -30.49
#